data_b3d756149a42e406c1420b147a544753
#
_entry.id   b3d756149a42e406c1420b147a544753
#
_cell.length_a   1.000
_cell.length_b   1.000
_cell.length_c   1.000
_cell.angle_alpha   90.00
_cell.angle_beta   90.00
_cell.angle_gamma   90.00
#
_symmetry.space_group_name_H-M   'P 1'
#
loop_
_entity.id
_entity.type
_entity.pdbx_description
1 polymer ?
#
loop_
_entity_poly.entity_id
_entity_poly.type
_entity_poly.pdbx_seq_one_letter_code
_entity_poly.pdbx_strand_id
1 'polypeptide(L)'
;MYPHERSLVRKLADKPFVIIGVNSDKDLEKLRTVSVKKSITWRSFWNGPEGTRGPISKKWQISGWPSTFLIDKDGVIRYTNKRGESLDKAIETLMAEMGEEVELVGVDHEAEDAEALEKAKEAKAKAEAKAKAEAEAKAKAEAEAKAEAEAEAGARNTGT
;
A
#
# COMPACT_ATOMS: atom_id res chain seq x y z
N MET A 1 -15.05 -2.31 -0.53
CA MET A 1 -14.18 -2.48 -1.72
C MET A 1 -12.71 -2.39 -1.37
N TYR A 2 -12.12 -1.25 -1.00
CA TYR A 2 -10.68 -1.21 -0.66
C TYR A 2 -10.20 -2.20 0.41
N PRO A 3 -10.95 -2.52 1.49
CA PRO A 3 -10.51 -3.56 2.43
C PRO A 3 -10.32 -4.92 1.76
N HIS A 4 -11.26 -5.32 0.92
CA HIS A 4 -11.21 -6.58 0.18
C HIS A 4 -9.97 -6.64 -0.75
N GLU A 5 -9.76 -5.62 -1.58
CA GLU A 5 -8.61 -5.57 -2.49
C GLU A 5 -7.28 -5.55 -1.73
N ARG A 6 -7.18 -4.84 -0.58
CA ARG A 6 -5.96 -4.86 0.24
C ARG A 6 -5.68 -6.25 0.83
N SER A 7 -6.73 -6.94 1.28
CA SER A 7 -6.61 -8.33 1.75
C SER A 7 -6.13 -9.25 0.62
N LEU A 8 -6.73 -9.17 -0.56
CA LEU A 8 -6.30 -9.95 -1.74
C LEU A 8 -4.84 -9.70 -2.07
N VAL A 9 -4.38 -8.44 -2.12
CA VAL A 9 -2.98 -8.10 -2.41
C VAL A 9 -2.03 -8.70 -1.39
N ARG A 10 -2.40 -8.73 -0.10
CA ARG A 10 -1.57 -9.36 0.95
C ARG A 10 -1.56 -10.88 0.86
N LYS A 11 -2.74 -11.50 0.70
CA LYS A 11 -2.87 -12.95 0.64
C LYS A 11 -2.17 -13.56 -0.57
N LEU A 12 -2.17 -12.84 -1.67
CA LEU A 12 -1.63 -13.31 -2.95
C LEU A 12 -0.28 -12.65 -3.31
N ALA A 13 0.44 -12.11 -2.30
CA ALA A 13 1.68 -11.37 -2.52
C ALA A 13 2.81 -12.21 -3.15
N ASP A 14 2.83 -13.50 -2.87
CA ASP A 14 3.78 -14.51 -3.38
C ASP A 14 3.20 -15.39 -4.49
N LYS A 15 2.00 -15.04 -4.97
CA LYS A 15 1.30 -15.73 -6.05
C LYS A 15 1.34 -14.92 -7.35
N PRO A 16 1.16 -15.55 -8.53
CA PRO A 16 1.11 -14.84 -9.83
C PRO A 16 -0.19 -14.04 -10.00
N PHE A 17 -0.42 -13.10 -9.10
CA PHE A 17 -1.60 -12.25 -9.05
C PHE A 17 -1.21 -10.78 -8.93
N VAL A 18 -1.94 -9.91 -9.63
CA VAL A 18 -1.76 -8.45 -9.52
C VAL A 18 -3.08 -7.72 -9.69
N ILE A 19 -3.29 -6.71 -8.86
CA ILE A 19 -4.36 -5.73 -9.08
C ILE A 19 -3.78 -4.52 -9.83
N ILE A 20 -4.46 -4.10 -10.89
CA ILE A 20 -4.19 -2.86 -11.60
C ILE A 20 -5.42 -1.98 -11.49
N GLY A 21 -5.28 -0.82 -10.85
CA GLY A 21 -6.33 0.16 -10.71
C GLY A 21 -6.37 1.14 -11.88
N VAL A 22 -7.57 1.59 -12.26
CA VAL A 22 -7.75 2.77 -13.11
C VAL A 22 -8.60 3.76 -12.34
N ASN A 23 -7.99 4.89 -11.99
CA ASN A 23 -8.65 5.90 -11.19
C ASN A 23 -9.21 7.03 -12.04
N SER A 24 -10.47 7.35 -11.82
CA SER A 24 -11.23 8.35 -12.55
C SER A 24 -11.50 9.65 -11.76
N ASP A 25 -10.75 9.90 -10.70
CA ASP A 25 -10.76 11.21 -10.03
C ASP A 25 -10.14 12.27 -10.97
N LYS A 26 -10.78 13.45 -11.04
CA LYS A 26 -10.32 14.51 -11.94
C LYS A 26 -9.06 15.22 -11.42
N ASP A 27 -8.89 15.23 -10.11
CA ASP A 27 -7.79 15.90 -9.40
C ASP A 27 -6.72 14.88 -9.02
N LEU A 28 -5.56 14.97 -9.68
CA LEU A 28 -4.43 14.05 -9.46
C LEU A 28 -3.80 14.20 -8.07
N GLU A 29 -3.71 15.41 -7.54
CA GLU A 29 -3.09 15.63 -6.21
C GLU A 29 -4.00 15.11 -5.10
N LYS A 30 -5.29 15.34 -5.23
CA LYS A 30 -6.28 14.75 -4.34
C LYS A 30 -6.25 13.22 -4.41
N LEU A 31 -6.14 12.66 -5.60
CA LEU A 31 -6.01 11.22 -5.80
C LEU A 31 -4.78 10.65 -5.05
N ARG A 32 -3.61 11.28 -5.19
CA ARG A 32 -2.37 10.88 -4.48
C ARG A 32 -2.59 10.87 -2.97
N THR A 33 -3.17 11.94 -2.43
CA THR A 33 -3.49 12.05 -1.00
C THR A 33 -4.44 10.93 -0.53
N VAL A 34 -5.50 10.68 -1.30
CA VAL A 34 -6.48 9.62 -0.98
C VAL A 34 -5.83 8.23 -1.07
N SER A 35 -4.98 7.99 -2.05
CA SER A 35 -4.29 6.69 -2.21
C SER A 35 -3.42 6.35 -1.01
N VAL A 36 -2.67 7.33 -0.51
CA VAL A 36 -1.88 7.18 0.72
C VAL A 36 -2.79 6.94 1.94
N LYS A 37 -3.81 7.80 2.12
CA LYS A 37 -4.75 7.69 3.25
C LYS A 37 -5.51 6.37 3.28
N LYS A 38 -5.81 5.80 2.12
CA LYS A 38 -6.53 4.52 1.97
C LYS A 38 -5.61 3.32 1.86
N SER A 39 -4.30 3.50 2.01
CA SER A 39 -3.31 2.43 1.92
C SER A 39 -3.45 1.62 0.62
N ILE A 40 -3.62 2.32 -0.50
CA ILE A 40 -3.68 1.69 -1.83
C ILE A 40 -2.24 1.41 -2.26
N THR A 41 -1.84 0.13 -2.26
CA THR A 41 -0.47 -0.30 -2.53
C THR A 41 -0.27 -0.85 -3.94
N TRP A 42 -1.37 -1.21 -4.62
CA TRP A 42 -1.30 -1.71 -6.00
C TRP A 42 -1.11 -0.59 -7.01
N ARG A 43 -0.54 -0.95 -8.15
CA ARG A 43 -0.29 -0.03 -9.26
C ARG A 43 -1.60 0.50 -9.83
N SER A 44 -1.66 1.82 -10.03
CA SER A 44 -2.84 2.48 -10.57
C SER A 44 -2.48 3.47 -11.68
N PHE A 45 -3.35 3.55 -12.67
CA PHE A 45 -3.28 4.54 -13.75
C PHE A 45 -4.33 5.63 -13.52
N TRP A 46 -3.94 6.87 -13.78
CA TRP A 46 -4.88 7.98 -13.79
C TRP A 46 -5.57 8.09 -15.16
N ASN A 47 -6.89 8.14 -15.16
CA ASN A 47 -7.71 8.22 -16.37
C ASN A 47 -7.78 9.63 -16.98
N GLY A 48 -7.03 10.60 -16.44
CA GLY A 48 -6.97 11.99 -16.92
C GLY A 48 -8.03 12.91 -16.29
N PRO A 49 -7.94 14.22 -16.60
CA PRO A 49 -8.79 15.25 -16.01
C PRO A 49 -10.27 15.14 -16.40
N GLU A 50 -10.59 14.40 -17.45
CA GLU A 50 -11.97 14.11 -17.85
C GLU A 50 -12.66 13.09 -16.91
N GLY A 51 -11.92 12.52 -15.95
CA GLY A 51 -12.43 11.58 -14.96
C GLY A 51 -13.01 10.32 -15.61
N THR A 52 -14.29 10.03 -15.36
CA THR A 52 -14.95 8.84 -15.91
C THR A 52 -15.03 8.83 -17.44
N ARG A 53 -14.82 9.94 -18.11
CA ARG A 53 -14.78 10.07 -19.58
C ARG A 53 -13.37 10.13 -20.15
N GLY A 54 -12.37 9.80 -19.36
CA GLY A 54 -10.98 9.81 -19.77
C GLY A 54 -10.62 8.72 -20.79
N PRO A 55 -9.40 8.76 -21.34
CA PRO A 55 -9.02 7.94 -22.49
C PRO A 55 -9.06 6.43 -22.22
N ILE A 56 -8.70 5.98 -21.02
CA ILE A 56 -8.69 4.56 -20.67
C ILE A 56 -10.14 4.05 -20.64
N SER A 57 -11.05 4.78 -19.98
CA SER A 57 -12.46 4.40 -19.90
C SER A 57 -13.12 4.36 -21.28
N LYS A 58 -12.82 5.33 -22.16
CA LYS A 58 -13.32 5.33 -23.54
C LYS A 58 -12.81 4.10 -24.30
N LYS A 59 -11.51 3.79 -24.21
CA LYS A 59 -10.91 2.65 -24.92
C LYS A 59 -11.49 1.31 -24.44
N TRP A 60 -11.77 1.18 -23.14
CA TRP A 60 -12.34 -0.03 -22.53
C TRP A 60 -13.88 -0.04 -22.53
N GLN A 61 -14.52 0.98 -23.14
CA GLN A 61 -15.97 1.11 -23.24
C GLN A 61 -16.69 1.02 -21.88
N ILE A 62 -16.11 1.65 -20.86
CA ILE A 62 -16.66 1.64 -19.51
C ILE A 62 -17.90 2.50 -19.44
N SER A 63 -19.04 1.89 -19.15
CA SER A 63 -20.35 2.56 -19.02
C SER A 63 -20.76 2.85 -17.57
N GLY A 64 -20.11 2.23 -16.58
CA GLY A 64 -20.44 2.39 -15.16
C GLY A 64 -19.28 2.09 -14.24
N TRP A 65 -19.37 2.57 -13.01
CA TRP A 65 -18.37 2.41 -11.96
C TRP A 65 -18.94 1.74 -10.72
N PRO A 66 -18.15 0.93 -10.06
CA PRO A 66 -16.88 0.36 -10.48
C PRO A 66 -17.06 -0.75 -11.52
N SER A 67 -16.16 -0.85 -12.50
CA SER A 67 -16.07 -1.97 -13.45
C SER A 67 -14.83 -2.79 -13.12
N THR A 68 -14.96 -4.10 -13.07
CA THR A 68 -13.86 -5.04 -12.81
C THR A 68 -13.72 -6.02 -13.97
N PHE A 69 -12.48 -6.32 -14.32
CA PHE A 69 -12.12 -7.31 -15.34
C PHE A 69 -11.10 -8.26 -14.72
N LEU A 70 -11.36 -9.55 -14.78
CA LEU A 70 -10.41 -10.57 -14.39
C LEU A 70 -9.83 -11.19 -15.65
N ILE A 71 -8.52 -11.08 -15.80
CA ILE A 71 -7.76 -11.45 -16.99
C ILE A 71 -6.85 -12.61 -16.60
N ASP A 72 -6.82 -13.65 -17.41
CA ASP A 72 -5.98 -14.82 -17.17
C ASP A 72 -4.52 -14.60 -17.61
N LYS A 73 -3.69 -15.62 -17.42
CA LYS A 73 -2.25 -15.62 -17.77
C LYS A 73 -1.98 -15.43 -19.27
N ASP A 74 -2.97 -15.71 -20.12
CA ASP A 74 -2.86 -15.59 -21.57
C ASP A 74 -3.38 -14.22 -22.08
N GLY A 75 -3.78 -13.33 -21.15
CA GLY A 75 -4.29 -12.00 -21.45
C GLY A 75 -5.76 -11.97 -21.88
N VAL A 76 -6.51 -13.06 -21.65
CA VAL A 76 -7.92 -13.16 -21.99
C VAL A 76 -8.79 -12.70 -20.83
N ILE A 77 -9.80 -11.86 -21.12
CA ILE A 77 -10.80 -11.46 -20.14
C ILE A 77 -11.73 -12.65 -19.87
N ARG A 78 -11.66 -13.22 -18.68
CA ARG A 78 -12.45 -14.40 -18.28
C ARG A 78 -13.72 -14.02 -17.54
N TYR A 79 -13.65 -12.97 -16.73
CA TYR A 79 -14.79 -12.52 -15.94
C TYR A 79 -14.86 -10.99 -15.92
N THR A 80 -16.10 -10.47 -15.85
CA THR A 80 -16.36 -9.03 -15.73
C THR A 80 -17.31 -8.77 -14.57
N ASN A 81 -17.15 -7.62 -13.92
CA ASN A 81 -18.06 -7.11 -12.88
C ASN A 81 -18.26 -8.06 -11.67
N LYS A 82 -17.28 -8.92 -11.38
CA LYS A 82 -17.27 -9.76 -10.18
C LYS A 82 -16.85 -8.94 -8.97
N ARG A 83 -17.45 -9.24 -7.79
CA ARG A 83 -17.16 -8.55 -6.52
C ARG A 83 -17.40 -9.49 -5.36
N GLY A 84 -16.74 -9.22 -4.19
CA GLY A 84 -16.87 -10.04 -3.00
C GLY A 84 -16.64 -11.50 -3.32
N GLU A 85 -17.39 -12.40 -2.68
CA GLU A 85 -17.24 -13.84 -2.84
C GLU A 85 -17.27 -14.32 -4.31
N SER A 86 -18.01 -13.63 -5.21
CA SER A 86 -18.04 -14.01 -6.63
C SER A 86 -16.73 -13.66 -7.34
N LEU A 87 -15.98 -12.66 -6.84
CA LEU A 87 -14.63 -12.35 -7.32
C LEU A 87 -13.65 -13.38 -6.77
N ASP A 88 -13.77 -13.74 -5.50
CA ASP A 88 -12.91 -14.72 -4.85
C ASP A 88 -12.97 -16.08 -5.56
N LYS A 89 -14.17 -16.58 -5.82
CA LYS A 89 -14.40 -17.80 -6.61
C LYS A 89 -13.78 -17.74 -7.99
N ALA A 90 -13.88 -16.59 -8.66
CA ALA A 90 -13.32 -16.43 -10.00
C ALA A 90 -11.77 -16.40 -9.95
N ILE A 91 -11.18 -15.77 -8.93
CA ILE A 91 -9.72 -15.78 -8.71
C ILE A 91 -9.24 -17.20 -8.41
N GLU A 92 -9.87 -17.90 -7.46
CA GLU A 92 -9.54 -19.30 -7.13
C GLU A 92 -9.56 -20.20 -8.37
N THR A 93 -10.59 -20.04 -9.21
CA THR A 93 -10.71 -20.79 -10.47
C THR A 93 -9.52 -20.57 -11.39
N LEU A 94 -9.14 -19.29 -11.63
CA LEU A 94 -8.01 -18.98 -12.52
C LEU A 94 -6.65 -19.37 -11.92
N MET A 95 -6.51 -19.28 -10.59
CA MET A 95 -5.31 -19.72 -9.89
C MET A 95 -5.15 -21.24 -9.99
N ALA A 96 -6.22 -22.00 -9.80
CA ALA A 96 -6.21 -23.46 -9.96
C ALA A 96 -5.85 -23.89 -11.40
N GLU A 97 -6.30 -23.15 -12.42
CA GLU A 97 -5.90 -23.37 -13.82
C GLU A 97 -4.37 -23.21 -14.04
N MET A 98 -3.70 -22.45 -13.17
CA MET A 98 -2.25 -22.26 -13.19
C MET A 98 -1.49 -23.23 -12.26
N GLY A 99 -2.20 -24.14 -11.58
CA GLY A 99 -1.63 -25.06 -10.60
C GLY A 99 -1.37 -24.41 -9.23
N GLU A 100 -1.95 -23.25 -8.97
CA GLU A 100 -1.85 -22.53 -7.70
C GLU A 100 -3.10 -22.75 -6.86
N GLU A 101 -2.93 -23.30 -5.67
CA GLU A 101 -4.01 -23.42 -4.70
C GLU A 101 -4.06 -22.17 -3.82
N VAL A 102 -5.25 -21.55 -3.72
CA VAL A 102 -5.53 -20.41 -2.87
C VAL A 102 -6.91 -20.56 -2.26
N GLU A 103 -7.10 -20.04 -1.05
CA GLU A 103 -8.34 -20.12 -0.30
C GLU A 103 -8.80 -18.69 0.05
N LEU A 104 -9.81 -18.21 -0.66
CA LEU A 104 -10.32 -16.84 -0.57
C LEU A 104 -11.82 -16.83 -0.19
N VAL A 105 -12.57 -17.83 -0.65
CA VAL A 105 -14.01 -17.94 -0.36
C VAL A 105 -14.25 -18.20 1.12
N GLY A 106 -15.16 -17.43 1.71
CA GLY A 106 -15.45 -17.51 3.14
C GLY A 106 -14.51 -16.73 4.05
N VAL A 107 -13.51 -16.06 3.47
CA VAL A 107 -12.61 -15.17 4.22
C VAL A 107 -13.31 -13.86 4.55
N ASP A 108 -13.24 -13.42 5.80
CA ASP A 108 -13.64 -12.06 6.18
C ASP A 108 -12.50 -11.07 5.85
N HIS A 109 -12.44 -10.68 4.59
CA HIS A 109 -11.43 -9.74 4.09
C HIS A 109 -11.46 -8.37 4.79
N GLU A 110 -12.60 -7.93 5.31
CA GLU A 110 -12.71 -6.66 6.02
C GLU A 110 -12.10 -6.73 7.42
N ALA A 111 -12.37 -7.82 8.15
CA ALA A 111 -11.78 -8.05 9.46
C ALA A 111 -10.25 -8.24 9.37
N GLU A 112 -9.78 -9.06 8.43
CA GLU A 112 -8.34 -9.26 8.19
C GLU A 112 -7.63 -7.97 7.80
N ASP A 113 -8.26 -7.13 6.99
CA ASP A 113 -7.69 -5.85 6.61
C ASP A 113 -7.59 -4.88 7.78
N ALA A 114 -8.63 -4.83 8.63
CA ALA A 114 -8.62 -4.00 9.83
C ALA A 114 -7.50 -4.40 10.79
N GLU A 115 -7.32 -5.70 11.05
CA GLU A 115 -6.26 -6.22 11.90
C GLU A 115 -4.86 -5.90 11.34
N ALA A 116 -4.67 -6.08 10.02
CA ALA A 116 -3.40 -5.78 9.37
C ALA A 116 -3.06 -4.28 9.42
N LEU A 117 -4.04 -3.40 9.28
CA LEU A 117 -3.85 -1.96 9.40
C LEU A 117 -3.47 -1.53 10.83
N GLU A 118 -4.08 -2.12 11.85
CA GLU A 118 -3.71 -1.84 13.24
C GLU A 118 -2.28 -2.30 13.55
N LYS A 119 -1.91 -3.51 13.16
CA LYS A 119 -0.53 -4.01 13.30
C LYS A 119 0.50 -3.11 12.60
N ALA A 120 0.15 -2.60 11.42
CA ALA A 120 1.02 -1.69 10.67
C ALA A 120 1.19 -0.33 11.38
N LYS A 121 0.13 0.22 11.99
CA LYS A 121 0.18 1.45 12.77
C LYS A 121 1.05 1.28 14.02
N GLU A 122 0.87 0.18 14.75
CA GLU A 122 1.67 -0.12 15.94
C GLU A 122 3.16 -0.27 15.59
N ALA A 123 3.47 -1.00 14.51
CA ALA A 123 4.84 -1.17 14.05
C ALA A 123 5.48 0.17 13.66
N LYS A 124 4.74 1.04 12.98
CA LYS A 124 5.20 2.38 12.61
C LYS A 124 5.46 3.24 13.86
N ALA A 125 4.54 3.25 14.82
CA ALA A 125 4.69 4.00 16.05
C ALA A 125 5.92 3.54 16.85
N LYS A 126 6.17 2.22 16.95
CA LYS A 126 7.37 1.66 17.58
C LYS A 126 8.65 2.07 16.86
N ALA A 127 8.65 2.06 15.54
CA ALA A 127 9.81 2.47 14.73
C ALA A 127 10.12 3.96 14.91
N GLU A 128 9.10 4.82 14.90
CA GLU A 128 9.25 6.26 15.14
C GLU A 128 9.74 6.57 16.55
N ALA A 129 9.22 5.88 17.57
CA ALA A 129 9.67 6.03 18.96
C ALA A 129 11.13 5.61 19.11
N LYS A 130 11.53 4.48 18.48
CA LYS A 130 12.92 4.02 18.51
C LYS A 130 13.87 5.01 17.83
N ALA A 131 13.51 5.50 16.64
CA ALA A 131 14.31 6.48 15.90
C ALA A 131 14.47 7.79 16.69
N LYS A 132 13.42 8.25 17.38
CA LYS A 132 13.48 9.44 18.23
C LYS A 132 14.43 9.23 19.42
N ALA A 133 14.34 8.08 20.10
CA ALA A 133 15.21 7.75 21.23
C ALA A 133 16.69 7.66 20.81
N GLU A 134 16.97 7.06 19.65
CA GLU A 134 18.33 6.98 19.10
C GLU A 134 18.88 8.37 18.72
N ALA A 135 18.05 9.24 18.16
CA ALA A 135 18.43 10.62 17.83
C ALA A 135 18.72 11.45 19.09
N GLU A 136 17.90 11.33 20.14
CA GLU A 136 18.11 12.00 21.42
C GLU A 136 19.38 11.50 22.13
N ALA A 137 19.63 10.19 22.12
CA ALA A 137 20.85 9.62 22.70
C ALA A 137 22.12 10.09 21.99
N LYS A 138 22.07 10.16 20.64
CA LYS A 138 23.18 10.66 19.83
C LYS A 138 23.45 12.14 20.10
N ALA A 139 22.40 12.97 20.13
CA ALA A 139 22.54 14.40 20.43
C ALA A 139 23.12 14.66 21.83
N LYS A 140 22.73 13.85 22.83
CA LYS A 140 23.29 13.93 24.17
C LYS A 140 24.76 13.56 24.19
N ALA A 141 25.16 12.49 23.55
CA ALA A 141 26.56 12.06 23.45
C ALA A 141 27.45 13.11 22.75
N GLU A 142 26.96 13.72 21.68
CA GLU A 142 27.67 14.79 20.98
C GLU A 142 27.83 16.06 21.86
N ALA A 143 26.79 16.40 22.62
CA ALA A 143 26.86 17.53 23.57
C ALA A 143 27.86 17.28 24.70
N GLU A 144 27.88 16.07 25.26
CA GLU A 144 28.84 15.67 26.32
C GLU A 144 30.28 15.70 25.78
N ALA A 145 30.53 15.11 24.62
CA ALA A 145 31.86 15.13 23.99
C ALA A 145 32.36 16.55 23.69
N LYS A 146 31.46 17.45 23.26
CA LYS A 146 31.82 18.85 23.04
C LYS A 146 32.15 19.60 24.35
N ALA A 147 31.39 19.34 25.40
CA ALA A 147 31.64 19.94 26.70
C ALA A 147 32.98 19.49 27.30
N GLU A 148 33.34 18.20 27.17
CA GLU A 148 34.64 17.68 27.61
C GLU A 148 35.79 18.32 26.79
N ALA A 149 35.66 18.45 25.48
CA ALA A 149 36.68 19.09 24.64
C ALA A 149 36.90 20.58 24.99
N GLU A 150 35.83 21.31 25.30
CA GLU A 150 35.91 22.72 25.74
C GLU A 150 36.56 22.84 27.13
N ALA A 151 36.28 21.92 28.05
CA ALA A 151 36.89 21.88 29.37
C ALA A 151 38.40 21.60 29.33
N GLU A 152 38.84 20.65 28.47
CA GLU A 152 40.27 20.36 28.27
C GLU A 152 41.01 21.56 27.59
N ALA A 153 40.38 22.22 26.64
CA ALA A 153 40.97 23.41 26.02
C ALA A 153 41.12 24.58 26.99
N GLY A 154 40.15 24.77 27.88
CA GLY A 154 40.23 25.79 28.95
C GLY A 154 41.34 25.52 29.97
N ALA A 155 41.57 24.26 30.35
CA ALA A 155 42.60 23.86 31.34
C ALA A 155 44.04 24.08 30.78
N ARG A 156 44.25 23.96 29.48
CA ARG A 156 45.56 24.19 28.83
C ARG A 156 45.92 25.66 28.71
N ASN A 157 44.97 26.59 28.82
CA ASN A 157 45.21 28.03 28.65
C ASN A 157 45.45 28.78 29.99
N THR A 158 45.35 28.11 31.14
CA THR A 158 45.56 28.71 32.50
C THR A 158 46.91 28.36 33.11
N GLY A 159 47.83 27.73 32.36
CA GLY A 159 49.11 27.24 32.85
C GLY A 159 50.35 28.00 32.31
N THR A 160 50.32 29.39 32.26
CA THR A 160 51.50 30.19 31.93
C THR A 160 51.72 31.27 32.94
#